data_3ec3690dcd87b23f16d13d2f810016b3
#
_entry.id   3ec3690dcd87b23f16d13d2f810016b3
#
_cell.length_a   1.000
_cell.length_b   1.000
_cell.length_c   1.000
_cell.angle_alpha   90.00
_cell.angle_beta   90.00
_cell.angle_gamma   90.00
#
_symmetry.space_group_name_H-M   'P 1'
#
loop_
_entity.id
_entity.type
_entity.pdbx_description
1 polymer ?
#
loop_
_entity_poly.entity_id
_entity_poly.type
_entity_poly.pdbx_seq_one_letter_code
_entity_poly.pdbx_strand_id
1 'polypeptide(L)'
;PYVPTGYYGQINGKSLDHVTGWVYSQEPSAMFVGEVVAPQAGERVLDLCAAPGGKTTHLVAKMANKGLLVANEIFPKGAKILAENLERWGAKNAVVTSESPADLEKQFPHYFDRILVDAPCSGEGMFRKEPAGIEYWSTDYPRECANRQQKILDSAMKMLKSGGTLVYSTCTFAPEEDEQNIAWLLKNYPTLKLVPIEKSMGMDDGRPEWADGNADLVNAV
;
A
#
# COMPACT_ATOMS: atom_id res chain seq x y z
N PRO A 1 -16.30 -9.18 7.99
CA PRO A 1 -15.06 -8.70 7.37
C PRO A 1 -15.33 -7.98 6.06
N TYR A 2 -14.50 -7.03 5.70
CA TYR A 2 -14.60 -6.28 4.42
C TYR A 2 -14.13 -7.12 3.21
N VAL A 3 -13.67 -8.33 3.45
CA VAL A 3 -12.92 -9.14 2.48
C VAL A 3 -13.46 -10.56 2.49
N PRO A 4 -13.78 -11.17 1.33
CA PRO A 4 -14.34 -12.52 1.26
C PRO A 4 -13.45 -13.61 1.91
N THR A 5 -12.13 -13.39 1.90
CA THR A 5 -11.13 -14.30 2.50
C THR A 5 -10.76 -13.94 3.94
N GLY A 6 -11.40 -12.91 4.51
CA GLY A 6 -11.16 -12.46 5.88
C GLY A 6 -12.05 -13.17 6.88
N TYR A 7 -11.48 -13.58 8.01
CA TYR A 7 -12.19 -14.21 9.12
C TYR A 7 -11.81 -13.51 10.42
N TYR A 8 -12.79 -13.33 11.30
CA TYR A 8 -12.51 -12.87 12.67
C TYR A 8 -11.99 -14.04 13.50
N GLY A 9 -10.87 -13.84 14.17
CA GLY A 9 -10.26 -14.85 15.02
C GLY A 9 -9.00 -14.35 15.70
N GLN A 10 -8.54 -15.10 16.69
CA GLN A 10 -7.23 -14.89 17.30
C GLN A 10 -6.32 -16.02 16.85
N ILE A 11 -5.16 -15.66 16.34
CA ILE A 11 -4.14 -16.60 15.87
C ILE A 11 -2.90 -16.43 16.71
N ASN A 12 -2.43 -17.54 17.25
CA ASN A 12 -1.13 -17.60 17.87
C ASN A 12 -0.06 -17.76 16.78
N GLY A 13 0.93 -16.84 16.72
CA GLY A 13 2.04 -16.91 15.77
C GLY A 13 2.89 -18.21 15.82
N LYS A 14 2.70 -19.04 16.87
CA LYS A 14 3.31 -20.37 17.01
C LYS A 14 2.36 -21.50 16.62
N SER A 15 1.11 -21.22 16.25
CA SER A 15 0.17 -22.24 15.81
C SER A 15 0.61 -22.87 14.49
N LEU A 16 0.23 -24.12 14.28
CA LEU A 16 0.55 -24.83 13.05
C LEU A 16 0.01 -24.10 11.83
N ASP A 17 -1.22 -23.60 11.89
CA ASP A 17 -1.88 -22.86 10.80
C ASP A 17 -1.10 -21.62 10.40
N HIS A 18 -0.51 -20.90 11.37
CA HIS A 18 0.34 -19.74 11.09
C HIS A 18 1.68 -20.17 10.50
N VAL A 19 2.36 -21.13 11.10
CA VAL A 19 3.70 -21.58 10.68
C VAL A 19 3.68 -22.21 9.29
N THR A 20 2.60 -22.89 8.93
CA THR A 20 2.43 -23.51 7.60
C THR A 20 1.87 -22.57 6.54
N GLY A 21 1.61 -21.29 6.88
CA GLY A 21 1.12 -20.29 5.93
C GLY A 21 -0.35 -20.39 5.54
N TRP A 22 -1.16 -21.14 6.29
CA TRP A 22 -2.60 -21.22 6.04
C TRP A 22 -3.35 -19.95 6.41
N VAL A 23 -2.82 -19.18 7.35
CA VAL A 23 -3.42 -17.96 7.86
C VAL A 23 -2.38 -16.88 8.06
N TYR A 24 -2.80 -15.63 7.85
CA TYR A 24 -2.03 -14.42 8.15
C TYR A 24 -2.86 -13.51 9.04
N SER A 25 -2.32 -13.10 10.19
CA SER A 25 -2.97 -12.12 11.07
C SER A 25 -2.84 -10.73 10.49
N GLN A 26 -3.96 -10.10 10.15
CA GLN A 26 -3.97 -8.78 9.51
C GLN A 26 -5.13 -7.94 10.03
N GLU A 27 -4.95 -6.63 10.05
CA GLU A 27 -5.99 -5.63 10.31
C GLU A 27 -7.06 -5.69 9.21
N PRO A 28 -8.35 -5.61 9.54
CA PRO A 28 -9.42 -5.61 8.52
C PRO A 28 -9.26 -4.50 7.48
N SER A 29 -8.89 -3.28 7.90
CA SER A 29 -8.64 -2.16 6.99
C SER A 29 -7.48 -2.42 6.01
N ALA A 30 -6.39 -3.03 6.51
CA ALA A 30 -5.26 -3.40 5.68
C ALA A 30 -5.60 -4.50 4.65
N MET A 31 -6.52 -5.42 4.98
CA MET A 31 -7.05 -6.40 4.03
C MET A 31 -7.80 -5.73 2.88
N PHE A 32 -8.58 -4.69 3.18
CA PHE A 32 -9.37 -3.98 2.18
C PHE A 32 -8.49 -3.36 1.07
N VAL A 33 -7.31 -2.89 1.41
CA VAL A 33 -6.35 -2.37 0.41
C VAL A 33 -6.05 -3.43 -0.66
N GLY A 34 -5.84 -4.69 -0.29
CA GLY A 34 -5.64 -5.79 -1.24
C GLY A 34 -6.84 -6.04 -2.15
N GLU A 35 -8.07 -5.83 -1.63
CA GLU A 35 -9.29 -5.89 -2.44
C GLU A 35 -9.35 -4.74 -3.46
N VAL A 36 -8.98 -3.53 -3.06
CA VAL A 36 -8.95 -2.36 -3.95
C VAL A 36 -7.92 -2.53 -5.06
N VAL A 37 -6.73 -3.06 -4.76
CA VAL A 37 -5.72 -3.36 -5.81
C VAL A 37 -6.27 -4.34 -6.83
N ALA A 38 -7.03 -5.33 -6.39
CA ALA A 38 -7.72 -6.33 -7.21
C ALA A 38 -6.85 -6.92 -8.36
N PRO A 39 -5.61 -7.39 -8.08
CA PRO A 39 -4.74 -7.88 -9.13
C PRO A 39 -5.33 -9.12 -9.81
N GLN A 40 -5.10 -9.23 -11.13
CA GLN A 40 -5.58 -10.34 -11.90
C GLN A 40 -4.47 -11.37 -12.14
N ALA A 41 -4.86 -12.63 -12.31
CA ALA A 41 -3.93 -13.69 -12.64
C ALA A 41 -3.20 -13.40 -13.96
N GLY A 42 -1.87 -13.38 -13.94
CA GLY A 42 -1.04 -13.09 -15.12
C GLY A 42 -0.54 -11.65 -15.21
N GLU A 43 -1.05 -10.73 -14.41
CA GLU A 43 -0.56 -9.34 -14.36
C GLU A 43 0.85 -9.24 -13.75
N ARG A 44 1.51 -8.12 -14.04
CA ARG A 44 2.73 -7.67 -13.38
C ARG A 44 2.37 -6.63 -12.34
N VAL A 45 2.58 -6.95 -11.09
CA VAL A 45 2.16 -6.16 -9.93
C VAL A 45 3.38 -5.74 -9.13
N LEU A 46 3.40 -4.50 -8.66
CA LEU A 46 4.41 -3.99 -7.74
C LEU A 46 3.76 -3.63 -6.41
N ASP A 47 4.30 -4.14 -5.32
CA ASP A 47 4.09 -3.63 -3.97
C ASP A 47 5.36 -2.87 -3.56
N LEU A 48 5.30 -1.53 -3.59
CA LEU A 48 6.51 -0.69 -3.55
C LEU A 48 7.05 -0.46 -2.14
N CYS A 49 6.21 -0.61 -1.10
CA CYS A 49 6.57 -0.44 0.30
C CYS A 49 6.02 -1.64 1.11
N ALA A 50 6.50 -2.83 0.79
CA ALA A 50 5.78 -4.09 1.03
C ALA A 50 5.91 -4.65 2.46
N ALA A 51 6.95 -4.30 3.21
CA ALA A 51 7.18 -4.92 4.52
C ALA A 51 6.06 -4.56 5.54
N PRO A 52 5.68 -5.49 6.39
CA PRO A 52 6.20 -6.84 6.59
C PRO A 52 5.61 -7.93 5.67
N GLY A 53 4.71 -7.59 4.71
CA GLY A 53 4.20 -8.54 3.73
C GLY A 53 2.71 -8.91 3.85
N GLY A 54 1.97 -8.28 4.77
CA GLY A 54 0.54 -8.57 4.96
C GLY A 54 -0.30 -8.25 3.72
N LYS A 55 -0.12 -7.09 3.12
CA LYS A 55 -0.78 -6.71 1.87
C LYS A 55 -0.25 -7.55 0.70
N THR A 56 1.07 -7.76 0.65
CA THR A 56 1.74 -8.58 -0.37
C THR A 56 1.20 -10.00 -0.44
N THR A 57 1.03 -10.68 0.70
CA THR A 57 0.45 -12.05 0.74
C THR A 57 -0.98 -12.09 0.22
N HIS A 58 -1.77 -11.04 0.48
CA HIS A 58 -3.11 -10.90 -0.05
C HIS A 58 -3.08 -10.76 -1.59
N LEU A 59 -2.16 -9.95 -2.14
CA LEU A 59 -1.99 -9.81 -3.59
C LEU A 59 -1.61 -11.15 -4.23
N VAL A 60 -0.65 -11.88 -3.66
CA VAL A 60 -0.28 -13.24 -4.12
C VAL A 60 -1.48 -14.16 -4.18
N ALA A 61 -2.32 -14.16 -3.14
CA ALA A 61 -3.52 -14.99 -3.08
C ALA A 61 -4.49 -14.66 -4.24
N LYS A 62 -4.74 -13.36 -4.49
CA LYS A 62 -5.61 -12.92 -5.59
C LYS A 62 -5.02 -13.25 -6.97
N MET A 63 -3.72 -13.20 -7.13
CA MET A 63 -3.03 -13.57 -8.38
C MET A 63 -3.01 -15.09 -8.63
N ALA A 64 -3.40 -15.91 -7.67
CA ALA A 64 -3.38 -17.37 -7.75
C ALA A 64 -2.01 -17.93 -8.18
N ASN A 65 -0.93 -17.34 -7.71
CA ASN A 65 0.46 -17.64 -8.10
C ASN A 65 0.74 -17.55 -9.61
N LYS A 66 0.03 -16.70 -10.35
CA LYS A 66 0.24 -16.44 -11.80
C LYS A 66 0.67 -15.00 -12.03
N GLY A 67 1.45 -14.77 -13.08
CA GLY A 67 2.04 -13.46 -13.37
C GLY A 67 3.31 -13.21 -12.57
N LEU A 68 3.60 -11.96 -12.25
CA LEU A 68 4.77 -11.55 -11.48
C LEU A 68 4.37 -10.52 -10.43
N LEU A 69 4.72 -10.78 -9.18
CA LEU A 69 4.67 -9.80 -8.11
C LEU A 69 6.10 -9.39 -7.73
N VAL A 70 6.42 -8.11 -7.85
CA VAL A 70 7.63 -7.53 -7.26
C VAL A 70 7.24 -6.88 -5.95
N ALA A 71 7.86 -7.30 -4.86
CA ALA A 71 7.63 -6.79 -3.52
C ALA A 71 8.91 -6.09 -3.04
N ASN A 72 8.87 -4.76 -2.93
CA ASN A 72 10.03 -3.96 -2.60
C ASN A 72 9.95 -3.43 -1.17
N GLU A 73 11.09 -3.44 -0.51
CA GLU A 73 11.27 -2.80 0.80
C GLU A 73 12.66 -2.17 0.86
N ILE A 74 12.72 -0.86 1.09
CA ILE A 74 13.99 -0.12 1.07
C ILE A 74 14.99 -0.57 2.16
N PHE A 75 14.47 -1.06 3.30
CA PHE A 75 15.32 -1.49 4.40
C PHE A 75 15.61 -2.99 4.31
N PRO A 76 16.89 -3.43 4.24
CA PRO A 76 17.24 -4.85 4.10
C PRO A 76 16.66 -5.75 5.20
N LYS A 77 16.55 -5.24 6.43
CA LYS A 77 15.92 -5.96 7.53
C LYS A 77 14.43 -6.23 7.28
N GLY A 78 13.72 -5.22 6.76
CA GLY A 78 12.31 -5.35 6.36
C GLY A 78 12.13 -6.31 5.18
N ALA A 79 13.00 -6.22 4.17
CA ALA A 79 13.00 -7.10 3.01
C ALA A 79 13.23 -8.58 3.40
N LYS A 80 14.08 -8.85 4.39
CA LYS A 80 14.25 -10.20 4.94
C LYS A 80 12.96 -10.74 5.57
N ILE A 81 12.30 -9.96 6.41
CA ILE A 81 11.02 -10.33 7.03
C ILE A 81 9.94 -10.57 5.97
N LEU A 82 9.89 -9.71 4.96
CA LEU A 82 9.00 -9.85 3.81
C LEU A 82 9.23 -11.16 3.07
N ALA A 83 10.48 -11.50 2.77
CA ALA A 83 10.85 -12.75 2.11
C ALA A 83 10.42 -13.98 2.91
N GLU A 84 10.71 -14.00 4.22
CA GLU A 84 10.30 -15.08 5.13
C GLU A 84 8.77 -15.26 5.16
N ASN A 85 8.01 -14.16 5.13
CA ASN A 85 6.55 -14.21 5.10
C ASN A 85 6.02 -14.75 3.75
N LEU A 86 6.62 -14.35 2.63
CA LEU A 86 6.22 -14.83 1.31
C LEU A 86 6.58 -16.31 1.09
N GLU A 87 7.73 -16.75 1.56
CA GLU A 87 8.13 -18.18 1.55
C GLU A 87 7.14 -19.01 2.39
N ARG A 88 6.85 -18.56 3.61
CA ARG A 88 5.88 -19.23 4.48
C ARG A 88 4.49 -19.29 3.85
N TRP A 89 4.08 -18.25 3.12
CA TRP A 89 2.80 -18.18 2.42
C TRP A 89 2.74 -19.07 1.17
N GLY A 90 3.89 -19.56 0.69
CA GLY A 90 3.99 -20.39 -0.53
C GLY A 90 3.87 -19.57 -1.82
N ALA A 91 4.31 -18.31 -1.80
CA ALA A 91 4.35 -17.46 -2.99
C ALA A 91 5.37 -18.00 -4.01
N LYS A 92 4.92 -18.36 -5.22
CA LYS A 92 5.76 -18.89 -6.29
C LYS A 92 6.10 -17.88 -7.38
N ASN A 93 5.32 -16.81 -7.45
CA ASN A 93 5.40 -15.76 -8.47
C ASN A 93 5.85 -14.41 -7.91
N ALA A 94 6.48 -14.40 -6.73
CA ALA A 94 6.95 -13.19 -6.08
C ALA A 94 8.47 -13.08 -6.08
N VAL A 95 8.96 -11.86 -6.30
CA VAL A 95 10.38 -11.47 -6.19
C VAL A 95 10.48 -10.38 -5.14
N VAL A 96 11.32 -10.55 -4.15
CA VAL A 96 11.62 -9.52 -3.15
C VAL A 96 12.83 -8.72 -3.59
N THR A 97 12.71 -7.40 -3.55
CA THR A 97 13.79 -6.45 -3.80
C THR A 97 14.03 -5.57 -2.57
N SER A 98 15.25 -5.05 -2.44
CA SER A 98 15.59 -4.09 -1.38
C SER A 98 16.29 -2.89 -2.02
N GLU A 99 15.49 -2.08 -2.69
CA GLU A 99 15.98 -0.96 -3.50
C GLU A 99 15.23 0.34 -3.17
N SER A 100 15.87 1.47 -3.44
CA SER A 100 15.15 2.74 -3.42
C SER A 100 14.13 2.78 -4.58
N PRO A 101 12.98 3.46 -4.44
CA PRO A 101 12.05 3.65 -5.55
C PRO A 101 12.72 4.25 -6.80
N ALA A 102 13.66 5.18 -6.60
CA ALA A 102 14.41 5.85 -7.67
C ALA A 102 15.39 4.92 -8.42
N ASP A 103 15.90 3.87 -7.77
CA ASP A 103 16.73 2.87 -8.44
C ASP A 103 15.86 1.81 -9.12
N LEU A 104 14.75 1.46 -8.50
CA LEU A 104 13.81 0.50 -9.06
C LEU A 104 13.16 1.03 -10.37
N GLU A 105 12.82 2.34 -10.44
CA GLU A 105 12.24 2.95 -11.64
C GLU A 105 13.14 2.83 -12.88
N LYS A 106 14.46 2.79 -12.71
CA LYS A 106 15.43 2.64 -13.81
C LYS A 106 15.37 1.22 -14.42
N GLN A 107 14.97 0.24 -13.63
CA GLN A 107 14.92 -1.17 -14.05
C GLN A 107 13.57 -1.54 -14.66
N PHE A 108 12.49 -0.86 -14.26
CA PHE A 108 11.13 -1.22 -14.63
C PHE A 108 10.32 -0.07 -15.27
N PRO A 109 10.84 0.67 -16.25
CA PRO A 109 10.09 1.78 -16.85
C PRO A 109 8.81 1.26 -17.54
N HIS A 110 7.65 1.81 -17.18
CA HIS A 110 6.33 1.46 -17.73
C HIS A 110 6.05 -0.05 -17.76
N TYR A 111 6.39 -0.73 -16.66
CA TYR A 111 6.42 -2.20 -16.64
C TYR A 111 5.20 -2.83 -15.96
N PHE A 112 4.66 -2.23 -14.90
CA PHE A 112 3.63 -2.82 -14.07
C PHE A 112 2.22 -2.48 -14.53
N ASP A 113 1.35 -3.47 -14.48
CA ASP A 113 -0.08 -3.32 -14.74
C ASP A 113 -0.79 -2.69 -13.53
N ARG A 114 -0.31 -3.03 -12.31
CA ARG A 114 -0.78 -2.46 -11.04
C ARG A 114 0.38 -2.14 -10.13
N ILE A 115 0.25 -1.05 -9.40
CA ILE A 115 1.20 -0.67 -8.35
C ILE A 115 0.43 -0.35 -7.08
N LEU A 116 0.84 -0.96 -5.97
CA LEU A 116 0.45 -0.59 -4.62
C LEU A 116 1.55 0.26 -4.00
N VAL A 117 1.17 1.41 -3.48
CA VAL A 117 2.00 2.26 -2.62
C VAL A 117 1.28 2.38 -1.28
N ASP A 118 1.53 1.41 -0.40
CA ASP A 118 1.16 1.51 1.02
C ASP A 118 2.26 2.30 1.72
N ALA A 119 2.11 3.61 1.72
CA ALA A 119 3.23 4.52 1.94
C ALA A 119 3.67 4.61 3.41
N PRO A 120 4.99 4.75 3.67
CA PRO A 120 5.44 5.15 4.99
C PRO A 120 4.89 6.54 5.32
N CYS A 121 4.16 6.65 6.43
CA CYS A 121 3.40 7.83 6.82
C CYS A 121 3.64 8.22 8.28
N SER A 122 3.01 9.30 8.73
CA SER A 122 3.09 9.76 10.13
C SER A 122 2.43 8.80 11.12
N GLY A 123 1.55 7.93 10.66
CA GLY A 123 1.03 6.79 11.42
C GLY A 123 -0.01 7.13 12.47
N GLU A 124 -0.70 8.24 12.36
CA GLU A 124 -1.69 8.71 13.36
C GLU A 124 -2.78 7.67 13.65
N GLY A 125 -3.20 6.91 12.64
CA GLY A 125 -4.18 5.83 12.79
C GLY A 125 -3.67 4.66 13.65
N MET A 126 -2.37 4.60 13.91
CA MET A 126 -1.75 3.56 14.73
C MET A 126 -1.61 3.93 16.22
N PHE A 127 -1.82 5.18 16.60
CA PHE A 127 -1.59 5.66 17.98
C PHE A 127 -2.38 4.89 19.04
N ARG A 128 -3.56 4.38 18.69
CA ARG A 128 -4.34 3.53 19.60
C ARG A 128 -3.68 2.17 19.86
N LYS A 129 -2.99 1.62 18.86
CA LYS A 129 -2.31 0.31 18.95
C LYS A 129 -0.89 0.42 19.47
N GLU A 130 -0.19 1.46 19.03
CA GLU A 130 1.21 1.74 19.29
C GLU A 130 1.37 3.16 19.85
N PRO A 131 0.96 3.39 21.13
CA PRO A 131 1.01 4.71 21.73
C PRO A 131 2.40 5.35 21.75
N ALA A 132 3.46 4.54 21.73
CA ALA A 132 4.84 5.02 21.66
C ALA A 132 5.11 5.83 20.37
N GLY A 133 4.32 5.64 19.31
CA GLY A 133 4.42 6.44 18.10
C GLY A 133 4.18 7.94 18.32
N ILE A 134 3.39 8.29 19.35
CA ILE A 134 3.08 9.69 19.69
C ILE A 134 4.35 10.43 20.15
N GLU A 135 5.31 9.75 20.77
CA GLU A 135 6.55 10.34 21.26
C GLU A 135 7.46 10.88 20.14
N TYR A 136 7.33 10.32 18.95
CA TYR A 136 8.12 10.71 17.77
C TYR A 136 7.33 11.64 16.82
N TRP A 137 6.05 11.84 17.08
CA TRP A 137 5.18 12.66 16.23
C TRP A 137 5.35 14.14 16.57
N SER A 138 5.33 14.98 15.55
CA SER A 138 5.32 16.44 15.66
C SER A 138 4.39 17.03 14.61
N THR A 139 3.99 18.28 14.76
CA THR A 139 3.12 18.99 13.81
C THR A 139 3.72 19.13 12.40
N ASP A 140 5.03 19.05 12.26
CA ASP A 140 5.72 19.11 10.97
C ASP A 140 5.92 17.72 10.33
N TYR A 141 5.76 16.64 11.12
CA TYR A 141 6.05 15.28 10.67
C TYR A 141 5.15 14.81 9.50
N PRO A 142 3.82 15.10 9.48
CA PRO A 142 2.99 14.79 8.31
C PRO A 142 3.50 15.42 7.02
N ARG A 143 3.94 16.67 7.06
CA ARG A 143 4.51 17.37 5.89
C ARG A 143 5.82 16.74 5.41
N GLU A 144 6.68 16.31 6.31
CA GLU A 144 7.90 15.58 5.97
C GLU A 144 7.58 14.24 5.30
N CYS A 145 6.59 13.52 5.83
CA CYS A 145 6.10 12.28 5.26
C CYS A 145 5.49 12.51 3.86
N ALA A 146 4.64 13.52 3.70
CA ALA A 146 4.05 13.89 2.41
C ALA A 146 5.12 14.17 1.34
N ASN A 147 6.16 14.93 1.67
CA ASN A 147 7.27 15.20 0.77
C ASN A 147 8.04 13.93 0.35
N ARG A 148 8.15 12.95 1.23
CA ARG A 148 8.73 11.64 0.95
C ARG A 148 7.81 10.82 0.05
N GLN A 149 6.53 10.80 0.35
CA GLN A 149 5.50 10.07 -0.40
C GLN A 149 5.40 10.59 -1.83
N GLN A 150 5.48 11.89 -2.08
CA GLN A 150 5.49 12.45 -3.43
C GLN A 150 6.64 11.90 -4.28
N LYS A 151 7.84 11.73 -3.70
CA LYS A 151 8.97 11.12 -4.42
C LYS A 151 8.74 9.64 -4.72
N ILE A 152 8.11 8.90 -3.79
CA ILE A 152 7.74 7.50 -4.00
C ILE A 152 6.68 7.38 -5.10
N LEU A 153 5.67 8.23 -5.06
CA LEU A 153 4.59 8.28 -6.05
C LEU A 153 5.10 8.67 -7.45
N ASP A 154 6.03 9.63 -7.54
CA ASP A 154 6.68 10.00 -8.79
C ASP A 154 7.42 8.81 -9.44
N SER A 155 8.19 8.06 -8.64
CA SER A 155 8.83 6.82 -9.09
C SER A 155 7.81 5.75 -9.49
N ALA A 156 6.74 5.60 -8.73
CA ALA A 156 5.67 4.64 -9.05
C ALA A 156 5.02 4.97 -10.40
N MET A 157 4.74 6.25 -10.68
CA MET A 157 4.16 6.68 -11.95
C MET A 157 5.05 6.39 -13.16
N LYS A 158 6.36 6.47 -13.01
CA LYS A 158 7.31 6.12 -14.09
C LYS A 158 7.35 4.61 -14.36
N MET A 159 7.04 3.80 -13.36
CA MET A 159 6.98 2.35 -13.48
C MET A 159 5.61 1.82 -13.94
N LEU A 160 4.56 2.63 -13.81
CA LEU A 160 3.20 2.26 -14.19
C LEU A 160 3.05 2.27 -15.71
N LYS A 161 2.43 1.23 -16.26
CA LYS A 161 2.04 1.20 -17.68
C LYS A 161 0.93 2.22 -17.98
N SER A 162 0.84 2.64 -19.22
CA SER A 162 -0.36 3.30 -19.73
C SER A 162 -1.57 2.39 -19.55
N GLY A 163 -2.65 2.92 -18.98
CA GLY A 163 -3.85 2.16 -18.62
C GLY A 163 -3.72 1.29 -17.37
N GLY A 164 -2.58 1.34 -16.69
CA GLY A 164 -2.38 0.65 -15.41
C GLY A 164 -3.09 1.33 -14.24
N THR A 165 -3.15 0.65 -13.11
CA THR A 165 -3.81 1.13 -11.88
C THR A 165 -2.78 1.37 -10.78
N LEU A 166 -2.80 2.56 -10.18
CA LEU A 166 -2.08 2.90 -8.96
C LEU A 166 -3.07 2.88 -7.80
N VAL A 167 -2.73 2.17 -6.74
CA VAL A 167 -3.43 2.24 -5.45
C VAL A 167 -2.48 2.87 -4.43
N TYR A 168 -2.94 3.92 -3.80
CA TYR A 168 -2.23 4.63 -2.74
C TYR A 168 -2.97 4.46 -1.43
N SER A 169 -2.26 4.13 -0.38
CA SER A 169 -2.82 3.99 0.98
C SER A 169 -1.84 4.47 2.03
N THR A 170 -2.37 4.91 3.15
CA THR A 170 -1.63 5.29 4.36
C THR A 170 -2.31 4.73 5.60
N CYS A 171 -1.68 4.88 6.76
CA CYS A 171 -2.31 4.66 8.06
C CYS A 171 -2.35 5.95 8.89
N THR A 172 -2.52 7.09 8.25
CA THR A 172 -2.67 8.40 8.89
C THR A 172 -4.04 9.01 8.61
N PHE A 173 -4.32 10.17 9.17
CA PHE A 173 -5.49 11.00 8.89
C PHE A 173 -5.06 12.41 8.43
N ALA A 174 -3.77 12.61 8.21
CA ALA A 174 -3.22 13.91 7.85
C ALA A 174 -3.54 14.24 6.38
N PRO A 175 -4.28 15.33 6.10
CA PRO A 175 -4.66 15.69 4.73
C PRO A 175 -3.45 16.00 3.85
N GLU A 176 -2.31 16.40 4.43
CA GLU A 176 -1.05 16.59 3.71
C GLU A 176 -0.56 15.30 3.05
N GLU A 177 -0.79 14.16 3.72
CA GLU A 177 -0.34 12.85 3.26
C GLU A 177 -1.39 12.15 2.39
N ASP A 178 -2.66 12.50 2.52
CA ASP A 178 -3.77 11.85 1.82
C ASP A 178 -4.30 12.75 0.70
N GLU A 179 -5.24 13.64 0.97
CA GLU A 179 -5.93 14.46 -0.05
C GLU A 179 -4.97 15.35 -0.85
N GLN A 180 -3.99 15.96 -0.19
CA GLN A 180 -3.04 16.86 -0.88
C GLN A 180 -2.09 16.08 -1.79
N ASN A 181 -1.72 14.85 -1.43
CA ASN A 181 -0.92 13.99 -2.28
C ASN A 181 -1.70 13.53 -3.51
N ILE A 182 -2.99 13.21 -3.38
CA ILE A 182 -3.85 12.90 -4.53
C ILE A 182 -3.98 14.11 -5.45
N ALA A 183 -4.20 15.31 -4.90
CA ALA A 183 -4.24 16.53 -5.72
C ALA A 183 -2.92 16.80 -6.43
N TRP A 184 -1.80 16.58 -5.74
CA TRP A 184 -0.49 16.68 -6.34
C TRP A 184 -0.31 15.70 -7.51
N LEU A 185 -0.74 14.44 -7.35
CA LEU A 185 -0.71 13.44 -8.42
C LEU A 185 -1.53 13.89 -9.63
N LEU A 186 -2.78 14.29 -9.44
CA LEU A 186 -3.66 14.71 -10.53
C LEU A 186 -3.14 15.95 -11.26
N LYS A 187 -2.50 16.87 -10.54
CA LYS A 187 -1.87 18.06 -11.10
C LYS A 187 -0.64 17.71 -11.95
N ASN A 188 0.21 16.81 -11.49
CA ASN A 188 1.47 16.47 -12.16
C ASN A 188 1.28 15.40 -13.24
N TYR A 189 0.23 14.59 -13.15
CA TYR A 189 -0.11 13.51 -14.07
C TYR A 189 -1.56 13.66 -14.57
N PRO A 190 -1.85 14.64 -15.44
CA PRO A 190 -3.23 15.01 -15.83
C PRO A 190 -3.97 13.92 -16.63
N THR A 191 -3.29 12.86 -17.02
CA THR A 191 -3.92 11.68 -17.66
C THR A 191 -4.50 10.70 -16.64
N LEU A 192 -4.17 10.84 -15.37
CA LEU A 192 -4.76 10.04 -14.29
C LEU A 192 -6.25 10.37 -14.13
N LYS A 193 -7.00 9.34 -13.76
CA LYS A 193 -8.40 9.47 -13.35
C LYS A 193 -8.59 8.75 -12.03
N LEU A 194 -9.29 9.37 -11.12
CA LEU A 194 -9.75 8.69 -9.91
C LEU A 194 -10.77 7.63 -10.28
N VAL A 195 -10.60 6.47 -9.68
CA VAL A 195 -11.55 5.36 -9.78
C VAL A 195 -12.30 5.28 -8.46
N PRO A 196 -13.62 5.44 -8.45
CA PRO A 196 -14.41 5.32 -7.23
C PRO A 196 -14.22 3.94 -6.60
N ILE A 197 -14.03 3.92 -5.28
CA ILE A 197 -13.92 2.70 -4.50
C ILE A 197 -15.29 2.38 -3.90
N GLU A 198 -15.77 1.17 -4.11
CA GLU A 198 -16.99 0.70 -3.48
C GLU A 198 -16.75 0.56 -1.97
N LYS A 199 -17.44 1.40 -1.19
CA LYS A 199 -17.30 1.47 0.25
C LYS A 199 -18.19 0.43 0.93
N SER A 200 -17.67 -0.18 1.98
CA SER A 200 -18.48 -0.99 2.89
C SER A 200 -18.85 -0.20 4.15
N MET A 201 -19.72 -0.77 4.96
CA MET A 201 -20.23 -0.13 6.18
C MET A 201 -19.08 0.30 7.11
N GLY A 202 -19.09 1.55 7.53
CA GLY A 202 -18.07 2.15 8.38
C GLY A 202 -16.90 2.79 7.61
N MET A 203 -16.99 2.89 6.29
CA MET A 203 -16.06 3.65 5.45
C MET A 203 -16.69 4.97 5.03
N ASP A 204 -15.98 6.05 5.23
CA ASP A 204 -16.35 7.40 4.79
C ASP A 204 -15.54 7.83 3.57
N ASP A 205 -15.94 8.94 2.96
CA ASP A 205 -15.13 9.66 2.00
C ASP A 205 -13.96 10.37 2.70
N GLY A 206 -12.93 10.72 1.93
CA GLY A 206 -11.89 11.63 2.37
C GLY A 206 -12.48 13.00 2.78
N ARG A 207 -11.68 13.81 3.41
CA ARG A 207 -12.07 15.10 3.97
C ARG A 207 -11.34 16.26 3.27
N PRO A 208 -11.67 16.55 2.00
CA PRO A 208 -11.00 17.60 1.25
C PRO A 208 -11.07 18.97 1.93
N GLU A 209 -12.07 19.20 2.77
CA GLU A 209 -12.20 20.42 3.58
C GLU A 209 -11.12 20.57 4.67
N TRP A 210 -10.41 19.50 4.99
CA TRP A 210 -9.27 19.54 5.92
C TRP A 210 -7.96 19.93 5.24
N ALA A 211 -7.89 19.80 3.93
CA ALA A 211 -6.76 20.29 3.16
C ALA A 211 -6.83 21.82 3.00
N ASP A 212 -5.71 22.50 3.02
CA ASP A 212 -5.51 23.97 3.03
C ASP A 212 -6.34 24.78 2.00
N GLY A 213 -7.66 24.65 2.04
CA GLY A 213 -8.61 25.48 1.26
C GLY A 213 -8.52 25.33 -0.26
N ASN A 214 -7.87 24.30 -0.77
CA ASN A 214 -7.76 24.05 -2.21
C ASN A 214 -9.05 23.39 -2.73
N ALA A 215 -9.93 24.19 -3.33
CA ALA A 215 -11.21 23.75 -3.89
C ALA A 215 -11.06 22.68 -5.00
N ASP A 216 -9.88 22.56 -5.63
CA ASP A 216 -9.61 21.54 -6.64
C ASP A 216 -9.54 20.13 -6.06
N LEU A 217 -9.46 20.00 -4.73
CA LEU A 217 -9.42 18.72 -4.02
C LEU A 217 -10.80 18.08 -3.82
N VAL A 218 -11.86 18.83 -3.90
CA VAL A 218 -13.23 18.32 -3.68
C VAL A 218 -13.61 17.19 -4.65
N ASN A 219 -12.93 17.12 -5.80
CA ASN A 219 -13.12 16.06 -6.79
C ASN A 219 -12.05 14.98 -6.76
N ALA A 220 -11.13 15.04 -5.80
CA ALA A 220 -9.96 14.16 -5.76
C ALA A 220 -10.09 13.01 -4.74
N VAL A 221 -11.20 12.92 -4.00
CA VAL A 221 -11.37 11.93 -2.91
C VAL A 221 -12.78 11.34 -2.92
#